data_02055d35fd530091576d62fbec571df8
#
_entry.id   02055d35fd530091576d62fbec571df8
#
_cell.length_a   1.000
_cell.length_b   1.000
_cell.length_c   1.000
_cell.angle_alpha   90.00
_cell.angle_beta   90.00
_cell.angle_gamma   90.00
#
_symmetry.space_group_name_H-M   'P 1'
#
loop_
_entity.id
_entity.type
_entity.pdbx_description
1 polymer ?
#
loop_
_entity_poly.entity_id
_entity_poly.type
_entity_poly.pdbx_seq_one_letter_code
_entity_poly.pdbx_strand_id
1 'polypeptide(L)'
;MSIEWIDHKGKKILYINYSGLTKGEEIDQIEKATQILIDTKSKENLTLSDLRKALVDQDFVEKSKEKGKISKDYTKKAAVLGIDGVRKILLKAVNAFSGNPREPFSTMEDAKDWLVKD
;
A
#
# COMPACT_ATOMS: atom_id res chain seq x y z
N MET A 1 12.22 -7.97 -5.14
CA MET A 1 11.07 -7.50 -4.33
C MET A 1 11.57 -6.76 -3.12
N SER A 2 10.91 -5.69 -2.78
CA SER A 2 11.38 -4.85 -1.68
C SER A 2 10.21 -4.48 -0.77
N ILE A 3 10.25 -5.01 0.45
CA ILE A 3 9.36 -4.59 1.53
C ILE A 3 10.27 -4.32 2.71
N GLU A 4 10.21 -3.10 3.24
CA GLU A 4 11.08 -2.75 4.36
C GLU A 4 10.42 -1.71 5.25
N TRP A 5 10.81 -1.72 6.52
CA TRP A 5 10.43 -0.66 7.43
C TRP A 5 11.40 0.49 7.28
N ILE A 6 10.87 1.68 7.03
CA ILE A 6 11.69 2.90 6.94
C ILE A 6 11.30 3.85 8.06
N ASP A 7 12.28 4.61 8.54
CA ASP A 7 12.06 5.61 9.58
C ASP A 7 11.86 6.97 8.95
N HIS A 8 10.85 7.70 9.44
CA HIS A 8 10.61 9.07 9.00
C HIS A 8 10.08 9.88 10.17
N LYS A 9 10.84 10.89 10.58
CA LYS A 9 10.48 11.79 11.68
C LYS A 9 10.07 11.03 12.95
N GLY A 10 10.80 9.96 13.25
CA GLY A 10 10.62 9.17 14.48
C GLY A 10 9.55 8.10 14.41
N LYS A 11 8.89 7.94 13.27
CA LYS A 11 7.87 6.89 13.09
C LYS A 11 8.30 5.90 12.01
N LYS A 12 7.82 4.67 12.13
CA LYS A 12 8.13 3.61 11.16
C LYS A 12 7.01 3.50 10.12
N ILE A 13 7.42 3.37 8.87
CA ILE A 13 6.52 3.19 7.72
C ILE A 13 6.89 1.89 7.03
N LEU A 14 5.92 1.04 6.76
CA LEU A 14 6.16 -0.14 5.93
C LEU A 14 6.14 0.28 4.47
N TYR A 15 7.30 0.29 3.85
CA TYR A 15 7.45 0.67 2.45
C TYR A 15 7.38 -0.58 1.58
N ILE A 16 6.41 -0.62 0.67
CA ILE A 16 6.14 -1.76 -0.20
C ILE A 16 6.36 -1.31 -1.64
N ASN A 17 7.45 -1.76 -2.26
CA ASN A 17 7.81 -1.36 -3.62
C ASN A 17 7.38 -2.42 -4.62
N TYR A 18 6.47 -2.05 -5.53
CA TYR A 18 5.96 -2.93 -6.58
C TYR A 18 6.62 -2.69 -7.94
N SER A 19 7.56 -1.75 -8.04
CA SER A 19 8.19 -1.40 -9.31
C SER A 19 8.95 -2.58 -9.91
N GLY A 20 8.70 -2.84 -11.21
CA GLY A 20 9.46 -3.85 -11.96
C GLY A 20 9.12 -5.29 -11.64
N LEU A 21 8.09 -5.56 -10.84
CA LEU A 21 7.69 -6.92 -10.53
C LEU A 21 6.89 -7.54 -11.67
N THR A 22 7.04 -8.85 -11.85
CA THR A 22 6.20 -9.61 -12.79
C THR A 22 4.82 -9.83 -12.19
N LYS A 23 3.91 -10.36 -13.02
CA LYS A 23 2.52 -10.60 -12.60
C LYS A 23 2.40 -11.45 -11.34
N GLY A 24 3.16 -12.55 -11.25
CA GLY A 24 3.13 -13.42 -10.07
C GLY A 24 3.78 -12.76 -8.86
N GLU A 25 4.89 -12.06 -9.08
CA GLU A 25 5.63 -11.41 -8.01
C GLU A 25 4.84 -10.31 -7.33
N GLU A 26 4.05 -9.53 -8.08
CA GLU A 26 3.26 -8.46 -7.48
C GLU A 26 2.17 -9.00 -6.56
N ILE A 27 1.57 -10.13 -6.92
CA ILE A 27 0.56 -10.80 -6.09
C ILE A 27 1.22 -11.31 -4.80
N ASP A 28 2.38 -11.96 -4.93
CA ASP A 28 3.13 -12.43 -3.76
C ASP A 28 3.51 -11.28 -2.83
N GLN A 29 3.84 -10.13 -3.42
CA GLN A 29 4.21 -8.94 -2.64
C GLN A 29 3.05 -8.45 -1.79
N ILE A 30 1.82 -8.44 -2.34
CA ILE A 30 0.63 -8.06 -1.58
C ILE A 30 0.43 -9.01 -0.40
N GLU A 31 0.58 -10.31 -0.64
CA GLU A 31 0.40 -11.31 0.42
C GLU A 31 1.46 -11.18 1.51
N LYS A 32 2.71 -10.97 1.13
CA LYS A 32 3.80 -10.78 2.10
C LYS A 32 3.59 -9.53 2.95
N ALA A 33 3.22 -8.41 2.32
CA ALA A 33 2.97 -7.18 3.04
C ALA A 33 1.83 -7.36 4.05
N THR A 34 0.76 -8.02 3.63
CA THR A 34 -0.39 -8.29 4.52
C THR A 34 0.05 -9.12 5.73
N GLN A 35 0.84 -10.16 5.49
CA GLN A 35 1.31 -11.01 6.59
C GLN A 35 2.21 -10.27 7.56
N ILE A 36 3.08 -9.39 7.05
CA ILE A 36 3.93 -8.56 7.90
C ILE A 36 3.07 -7.70 8.83
N LEU A 37 2.01 -7.09 8.29
CA LEU A 37 1.11 -6.25 9.08
C LEU A 37 0.38 -7.07 10.16
N ILE A 38 -0.11 -8.24 9.80
CA ILE A 38 -0.78 -9.14 10.76
C ILE A 38 0.19 -9.50 11.89
N ASP A 39 1.43 -9.79 11.56
CA ASP A 39 2.44 -10.22 12.54
C ASP A 39 2.81 -9.12 13.53
N THR A 40 2.59 -7.84 13.20
CA THR A 40 2.83 -6.75 14.15
C THR A 40 1.84 -6.76 15.31
N LYS A 41 0.66 -7.33 15.10
CA LYS A 41 -0.46 -7.35 16.07
C LYS A 41 -0.89 -5.94 16.49
N SER A 42 -0.57 -4.93 15.69
CA SER A 42 -0.87 -3.52 15.94
C SER A 42 -1.90 -3.01 14.95
N LYS A 43 -2.75 -2.10 15.40
CA LYS A 43 -3.71 -1.41 14.53
C LYS A 43 -3.17 -0.06 14.05
N GLU A 44 -1.95 0.29 14.44
CA GLU A 44 -1.39 1.63 14.23
C GLU A 44 -0.32 1.68 13.12
N ASN A 45 -0.25 0.68 12.27
CA ASN A 45 0.77 0.63 11.22
C ASN A 45 0.53 1.68 10.14
N LEU A 46 1.62 2.24 9.63
CA LEU A 46 1.63 3.18 8.51
C LEU A 46 2.21 2.45 7.31
N THR A 47 1.52 2.51 6.16
CA THR A 47 1.98 1.83 4.95
C THR A 47 2.14 2.80 3.79
N LEU A 48 3.15 2.53 2.95
CA LEU A 48 3.38 3.29 1.73
C LEU A 48 3.61 2.29 0.60
N SER A 49 2.65 2.22 -0.32
CA SER A 49 2.75 1.35 -1.48
C SER A 49 3.24 2.16 -2.68
N ASP A 50 4.33 1.72 -3.29
CA ASP A 50 4.92 2.41 -4.44
C ASP A 50 4.55 1.65 -5.70
N LEU A 51 3.61 2.22 -6.47
CA LEU A 51 3.13 1.64 -7.72
C LEU A 51 3.73 2.31 -8.96
N ARG A 52 4.76 3.14 -8.77
CA ARG A 52 5.46 3.74 -9.92
C ARG A 52 6.16 2.62 -10.68
N LYS A 53 5.93 2.55 -11.99
CA LYS A 53 6.46 1.49 -12.85
C LYS A 53 6.02 0.09 -12.44
N ALA A 54 4.88 -0.03 -11.79
CA ALA A 54 4.30 -1.31 -11.40
C ALA A 54 3.27 -1.76 -12.42
N LEU A 55 3.10 -3.08 -12.53
CA LEU A 55 2.02 -3.67 -13.31
C LEU A 55 0.76 -3.65 -12.46
N VAL A 56 -0.25 -2.88 -12.89
CA VAL A 56 -1.53 -2.79 -12.17
C VAL A 56 -2.60 -3.35 -13.09
N ASP A 57 -2.77 -4.67 -13.05
CA ASP A 57 -3.78 -5.37 -13.84
C ASP A 57 -4.97 -5.75 -12.97
N GLN A 58 -5.93 -6.45 -13.56
CA GLN A 58 -7.14 -6.84 -12.86
C GLN A 58 -6.86 -7.77 -11.68
N ASP A 59 -5.92 -8.70 -11.83
CA ASP A 59 -5.56 -9.61 -10.75
C ASP A 59 -4.97 -8.87 -9.57
N PHE A 60 -4.14 -7.86 -9.83
CA PHE A 60 -3.59 -6.99 -8.80
C PHE A 60 -4.71 -6.27 -8.04
N VAL A 61 -5.67 -5.70 -8.78
CA VAL A 61 -6.80 -4.98 -8.18
C VAL A 61 -7.64 -5.90 -7.31
N GLU A 62 -7.95 -7.10 -7.81
CA GLU A 62 -8.77 -8.07 -7.05
C GLU A 62 -8.06 -8.55 -5.79
N LYS A 63 -6.75 -8.81 -5.88
CA LYS A 63 -5.97 -9.21 -4.71
C LYS A 63 -5.88 -8.06 -3.69
N SER A 64 -5.75 -6.83 -4.17
CA SER A 64 -5.72 -5.65 -3.31
C SER A 64 -7.03 -5.46 -2.55
N LYS A 65 -8.16 -5.71 -3.20
CA LYS A 65 -9.46 -5.66 -2.54
C LYS A 65 -9.57 -6.73 -1.45
N GLU A 66 -9.19 -7.96 -1.77
CA GLU A 66 -9.25 -9.08 -0.84
C GLU A 66 -8.38 -8.84 0.39
N LYS A 67 -7.12 -8.51 0.17
CA LYS A 67 -6.17 -8.32 1.27
C LYS A 67 -6.37 -7.00 2.00
N GLY A 68 -6.92 -6.00 1.33
CA GLY A 68 -7.27 -4.73 1.97
C GLY A 68 -8.30 -4.89 3.08
N LYS A 69 -9.24 -5.81 2.92
CA LYS A 69 -10.23 -6.11 3.96
C LYS A 69 -9.58 -6.66 5.23
N ILE A 70 -8.49 -7.40 5.06
CA ILE A 70 -7.75 -7.95 6.19
C ILE A 70 -6.84 -6.89 6.80
N SER A 71 -6.08 -6.20 5.96
CA SER A 71 -5.05 -5.26 6.42
C SER A 71 -5.62 -4.02 7.08
N LYS A 72 -6.88 -3.66 6.81
CA LYS A 72 -7.51 -2.50 7.45
C LYS A 72 -7.47 -2.57 8.97
N ASP A 73 -7.55 -3.76 9.54
CA ASP A 73 -7.53 -3.95 10.98
C ASP A 73 -6.14 -3.74 11.59
N TYR A 74 -5.12 -3.64 10.74
CA TYR A 74 -3.73 -3.50 11.16
C TYR A 74 -3.08 -2.22 10.62
N THR A 75 -3.89 -1.30 10.08
CA THR A 75 -3.36 -0.10 9.40
C THR A 75 -4.07 1.15 9.90
N LYS A 76 -3.29 2.13 10.34
CA LYS A 76 -3.80 3.45 10.73
C LYS A 76 -3.97 4.35 9.52
N LYS A 77 -2.93 4.44 8.68
CA LYS A 77 -2.94 5.24 7.45
C LYS A 77 -2.22 4.48 6.36
N ALA A 78 -2.73 4.60 5.14
CA ALA A 78 -2.12 4.00 3.96
C ALA A 78 -1.97 5.06 2.86
N ALA A 79 -0.77 5.18 2.32
CA ALA A 79 -0.48 6.09 1.22
C ALA A 79 -0.03 5.29 0.00
N VAL A 80 -0.23 5.85 -1.20
CA VAL A 80 0.16 5.19 -2.44
C VAL A 80 0.76 6.19 -3.42
N LEU A 81 1.82 5.75 -4.12
CA LEU A 81 2.48 6.51 -5.18
C LEU A 81 2.20 5.86 -6.52
N GLY A 82 2.20 6.66 -7.58
CA GLY A 82 2.05 6.15 -8.94
C GLY A 82 0.60 6.01 -9.40
N ILE A 83 -0.31 6.72 -8.77
CA ILE A 83 -1.72 6.68 -9.12
C ILE A 83 -2.06 7.93 -9.93
N ASP A 84 -2.32 7.73 -11.25
CA ASP A 84 -2.77 8.80 -12.14
C ASP A 84 -3.68 8.18 -13.21
N GLY A 85 -4.40 9.03 -13.95
CA GLY A 85 -5.26 8.58 -15.04
C GLY A 85 -6.23 7.50 -14.62
N VAL A 86 -6.26 6.40 -15.39
CA VAL A 86 -7.15 5.25 -15.16
C VAL A 86 -6.96 4.64 -13.78
N ARG A 87 -5.75 4.68 -13.26
CA ARG A 87 -5.45 4.11 -11.94
C ARG A 87 -6.22 4.77 -10.81
N LYS A 88 -6.62 6.03 -10.97
CA LYS A 88 -7.46 6.72 -9.97
C LYS A 88 -8.81 6.05 -9.83
N ILE A 89 -9.37 5.58 -10.94
CA ILE A 89 -10.66 4.87 -10.92
C ILE A 89 -10.49 3.53 -10.20
N LEU A 90 -9.41 2.81 -10.49
CA LEU A 90 -9.13 1.53 -9.85
C LEU A 90 -8.92 1.71 -8.35
N LEU A 91 -8.22 2.77 -7.94
CA LEU A 91 -8.00 3.04 -6.52
C LEU A 91 -9.32 3.30 -5.79
N LYS A 92 -10.23 4.05 -6.40
CA LYS A 92 -11.56 4.29 -5.81
C LYS A 92 -12.30 2.98 -5.58
N ALA A 93 -12.24 2.08 -6.55
CA ALA A 93 -12.89 0.77 -6.43
C ALA A 93 -12.30 -0.06 -5.28
N VAL A 94 -10.97 -0.08 -5.17
CA VAL A 94 -10.29 -0.81 -4.09
C VAL A 94 -10.67 -0.21 -2.74
N ASN A 95 -10.64 1.11 -2.61
CA ASN A 95 -10.94 1.80 -1.36
C ASN A 95 -12.38 1.54 -0.89
N ALA A 96 -13.33 1.61 -1.83
CA ALA A 96 -14.74 1.38 -1.51
C ALA A 96 -15.00 -0.06 -1.07
N PHE A 97 -14.31 -1.02 -1.69
CA PHE A 97 -14.52 -2.44 -1.41
C PHE A 97 -13.80 -2.90 -0.16
N SER A 98 -12.56 -2.50 0.02
CA SER A 98 -11.72 -2.99 1.13
C SER A 98 -12.01 -2.34 2.48
N GLY A 99 -12.56 -1.13 2.48
CA GLY A 99 -12.76 -0.37 3.70
C GLY A 99 -11.44 0.14 4.30
N ASN A 100 -10.36 0.12 3.52
CA ASN A 100 -9.04 0.57 3.94
C ASN A 100 -8.55 1.61 2.94
N PRO A 101 -9.03 2.86 3.05
CA PRO A 101 -8.73 3.89 2.05
C PRO A 101 -7.24 4.22 2.00
N ARG A 102 -6.74 4.30 0.78
CA ARG A 102 -5.36 4.66 0.49
C ARG A 102 -5.35 6.05 -0.13
N GLU A 103 -4.52 6.93 0.42
CA GLU A 103 -4.41 8.29 -0.07
C GLU A 103 -3.33 8.39 -1.13
N PRO A 104 -3.62 8.89 -2.34
CA PRO A 104 -2.62 9.01 -3.39
C PRO A 104 -1.77 10.27 -3.22
N PHE A 105 -0.48 10.15 -3.53
CA PHE A 105 0.47 11.27 -3.50
C PHE A 105 1.33 11.25 -4.74
N SER A 106 1.83 12.42 -5.13
CA SER A 106 2.70 12.56 -6.30
C SER A 106 4.17 12.31 -5.98
N THR A 107 4.59 12.54 -4.74
CA THR A 107 5.98 12.37 -4.33
C THR A 107 6.09 11.53 -3.08
N MET A 108 7.23 10.85 -2.96
CA MET A 108 7.56 10.06 -1.78
C MET A 108 7.55 10.93 -0.52
N GLU A 109 8.11 12.13 -0.61
CA GLU A 109 8.23 13.04 0.54
C GLU A 109 6.87 13.47 1.07
N ASP A 110 5.94 13.84 0.18
CA ASP A 110 4.59 14.23 0.58
C ASP A 110 3.85 13.07 1.23
N ALA A 111 4.00 11.87 0.68
CA ALA A 111 3.37 10.67 1.24
C ALA A 111 3.88 10.39 2.65
N LYS A 112 5.20 10.42 2.84
CA LYS A 112 5.81 10.15 4.14
C LYS A 112 5.39 11.19 5.18
N ASP A 113 5.38 12.46 4.80
CA ASP A 113 5.00 13.54 5.72
C ASP A 113 3.54 13.39 6.17
N TRP A 114 2.66 13.05 5.25
CA TRP A 114 1.24 12.82 5.58
C TRP A 114 1.07 11.63 6.52
N LEU A 115 1.80 10.54 6.26
CA LEU A 115 1.68 9.33 7.07
C LEU A 115 2.04 9.56 8.53
N VAL A 116 3.09 10.34 8.79
CA VAL A 116 3.58 10.56 10.16
C VAL A 116 2.88 11.72 10.86
N LYS A 117 2.05 12.46 10.17
CA LYS A 117 1.31 13.59 10.73
C LYS A 117 0.20 13.08 11.65
N ASP A 118 0.08 13.69 12.80
CA ASP A 118 -0.95 13.33 13.79
C ASP A 118 -2.35 13.79 13.41
#